data_35378d988cafa43155052ffdd08a8c4a
#
_entry.id   35378d988cafa43155052ffdd08a8c4a
#
_cell.length_a   1.000
_cell.length_b   1.000
_cell.length_c   1.000
_cell.angle_alpha   90.00
_cell.angle_beta   90.00
_cell.angle_gamma   90.00
#
_symmetry.space_group_name_H-M   'P 1'
#
loop_
_entity.id
_entity.type
_entity.pdbx_description
1 polymer ?
#
loop_
_entity_poly.entity_id
_entity_poly.type
_entity_poly.pdbx_seq_one_letter_code
_entity_poly.pdbx_strand_id
1 'polypeptide(L)'
;AFYRKDESMVTDYPLMNTSSRVGHADIIKYPMAGMSSHQVLLGVYNFNTNKTIYINTGEPQEQYLTNISWGTQDRYIYIAVLNRDQNHLKFNQYSAIDGSFIKTLFEEKSDQYVQPLHAMEFISDDTFLWRSERNGFDNFYLYNTDGKLVKQVLEKDHVVKDYYGYNNDNIYFSSFTKDGLGVDLWMVS
;
A
#
# COMPACT_ATOMS: atom_id res chain seq x y z
N ALA A 1 -10.64 -6.35 8.06
CA ALA A 1 -9.99 -7.08 6.96
C ALA A 1 -8.77 -7.82 7.47
N PHE A 2 -8.33 -8.85 6.76
CA PHE A 2 -7.15 -9.65 7.12
C PHE A 2 -6.53 -10.24 5.86
N TYR A 3 -5.22 -10.51 5.90
CA TYR A 3 -4.53 -11.27 4.87
C TYR A 3 -4.55 -12.77 5.19
N ARG A 4 -4.73 -13.57 4.16
CA ARG A 4 -4.46 -15.00 4.17
C ARG A 4 -3.33 -15.30 3.17
N LYS A 5 -2.21 -15.77 3.68
CA LYS A 5 -1.03 -16.10 2.88
C LYS A 5 -0.97 -17.61 2.64
N ASP A 6 -0.72 -18.01 1.40
CA ASP A 6 -0.32 -19.37 1.01
C ASP A 6 1.13 -19.32 0.51
N GLU A 7 1.99 -20.06 1.15
CA GLU A 7 3.40 -20.19 0.79
C GLU A 7 3.81 -21.64 0.50
N SER A 8 2.82 -22.53 0.24
CA SER A 8 3.07 -23.94 -0.03
C SER A 8 3.97 -24.17 -1.25
N MET A 9 3.92 -23.26 -2.24
CA MET A 9 4.73 -23.29 -3.45
C MET A 9 6.13 -22.65 -3.26
N VAL A 10 6.38 -21.99 -2.14
CA VAL A 10 7.66 -21.29 -1.90
C VAL A 10 8.74 -22.28 -1.47
N THR A 11 9.93 -22.13 -2.04
CA THR A 11 11.09 -22.96 -1.75
C THR A 11 11.55 -22.81 -0.30
N ASP A 12 11.97 -23.91 0.30
CA ASP A 12 12.63 -23.93 1.59
C ASP A 12 14.03 -23.29 1.50
N TYR A 13 14.33 -22.43 2.44
CA TYR A 13 15.63 -21.75 2.53
C TYR A 13 16.23 -21.91 3.93
N PRO A 14 17.48 -22.42 4.04
CA PRO A 14 18.14 -22.59 5.33
C PRO A 14 18.78 -21.28 5.80
N LEU A 15 18.36 -20.80 6.97
CA LEU A 15 19.06 -19.75 7.70
C LEU A 15 19.94 -20.36 8.79
N MET A 16 21.22 -20.04 8.77
CA MET A 16 22.13 -20.51 9.81
C MET A 16 21.87 -19.76 11.12
N ASN A 17 21.44 -20.48 12.14
CA ASN A 17 21.25 -19.97 13.48
C ASN A 17 22.50 -20.28 14.33
N THR A 18 23.19 -19.23 14.79
CA THR A 18 24.42 -19.31 15.59
C THR A 18 24.21 -18.91 17.04
N SER A 19 22.97 -18.80 17.50
CA SER A 19 22.66 -18.42 18.89
C SER A 19 23.01 -19.51 19.92
N SER A 20 23.16 -20.77 19.47
CA SER A 20 23.62 -21.88 20.29
C SER A 20 25.09 -22.25 19.98
N ARG A 21 25.73 -22.93 20.91
CA ARG A 21 27.14 -23.34 20.76
C ARG A 21 27.38 -24.20 19.52
N VAL A 22 26.43 -25.05 19.17
CA VAL A 22 26.42 -25.79 17.91
C VAL A 22 25.35 -25.17 17.03
N GLY A 23 25.79 -24.53 15.95
CA GLY A 23 24.85 -23.88 14.99
C GLY A 23 23.93 -24.92 14.34
N HIS A 24 22.75 -24.51 13.96
CA HIS A 24 21.78 -25.31 13.22
C HIS A 24 21.12 -24.48 12.14
N ALA A 25 20.50 -25.14 11.17
CA ALA A 25 19.75 -24.46 10.11
C ALA A 25 18.27 -24.37 10.50
N ASP A 26 17.74 -23.14 10.57
CA ASP A 26 16.31 -22.87 10.61
C ASP A 26 15.77 -22.84 9.19
N ILE A 27 14.82 -23.70 8.88
CA ILE A 27 14.22 -23.75 7.54
C ILE A 27 13.03 -22.79 7.49
N ILE A 28 13.10 -21.84 6.57
CA ILE A 28 12.01 -20.89 6.31
C ILE A 28 11.55 -20.96 4.85
N LYS A 29 10.34 -20.48 4.57
CA LYS A 29 9.87 -20.26 3.20
C LYS A 29 10.42 -18.93 2.70
N TYR A 30 11.28 -18.96 1.67
CA TYR A 30 11.87 -17.75 1.09
C TYR A 30 12.00 -17.85 -0.43
N PRO A 31 11.25 -17.02 -1.18
CA PRO A 31 11.34 -17.02 -2.63
C PRO A 31 12.63 -16.34 -3.07
N MET A 32 13.58 -17.08 -3.60
CA MET A 32 14.77 -16.53 -4.25
C MET A 32 14.36 -15.80 -5.55
N ALA A 33 15.24 -14.92 -6.05
CA ALA A 33 15.02 -14.21 -7.30
C ALA A 33 14.68 -15.19 -8.44
N GLY A 34 13.60 -14.89 -9.18
CA GLY A 34 13.09 -15.72 -10.27
C GLY A 34 12.32 -16.98 -9.87
N MET A 35 12.16 -17.26 -8.57
CA MET A 35 11.36 -18.37 -8.06
C MET A 35 9.92 -17.95 -7.74
N SER A 36 9.02 -18.93 -7.64
CA SER A 36 7.63 -18.70 -7.24
C SER A 36 7.55 -18.06 -5.86
N SER A 37 6.72 -17.03 -5.76
CA SER A 37 6.42 -16.32 -4.51
C SER A 37 5.16 -16.86 -3.86
N HIS A 38 4.93 -16.47 -2.62
CA HIS A 38 3.68 -16.72 -1.93
C HIS A 38 2.51 -16.00 -2.60
N GLN A 39 1.32 -16.53 -2.40
CA GLN A 39 0.07 -15.92 -2.84
C GLN A 39 -0.69 -15.37 -1.64
N VAL A 40 -1.28 -14.19 -1.81
CA VAL A 40 -2.01 -13.51 -0.74
C VAL A 40 -3.44 -13.24 -1.18
N LEU A 41 -4.37 -13.56 -0.31
CA LEU A 41 -5.78 -13.19 -0.43
C LEU A 41 -6.12 -12.17 0.65
N LEU A 42 -6.96 -11.19 0.30
CA LEU A 42 -7.55 -10.28 1.26
C LEU A 42 -8.95 -10.75 1.63
N GLY A 43 -9.16 -11.03 2.91
CA GLY A 43 -10.46 -11.40 3.47
C GLY A 43 -11.11 -10.27 4.26
N VAL A 44 -12.43 -10.24 4.26
CA VAL A 44 -13.27 -9.38 5.10
C VAL A 44 -14.17 -10.28 5.93
N TYR A 45 -14.06 -10.16 7.25
CA TYR A 45 -14.91 -10.87 8.18
C TYR A 45 -16.01 -9.94 8.73
N ASN A 46 -17.26 -10.37 8.63
CA ASN A 46 -18.40 -9.64 9.16
C ASN A 46 -18.83 -10.26 10.49
N PHE A 47 -18.65 -9.51 11.58
CA PHE A 47 -18.96 -9.95 12.95
C PHE A 47 -20.46 -10.20 13.19
N ASN A 48 -21.34 -9.49 12.48
CA ASN A 48 -22.79 -9.62 12.68
C ASN A 48 -23.35 -10.90 12.04
N THR A 49 -22.75 -11.31 10.93
CA THR A 49 -23.20 -12.49 10.17
C THR A 49 -22.30 -13.72 10.34
N ASN A 50 -21.14 -13.55 11.00
CA ASN A 50 -20.10 -14.58 11.13
C ASN A 50 -19.63 -15.14 9.77
N LYS A 51 -19.62 -14.29 8.73
CA LYS A 51 -19.20 -14.70 7.39
C LYS A 51 -17.91 -14.02 6.97
N THR A 52 -17.09 -14.76 6.25
CA THR A 52 -15.92 -14.24 5.55
C THR A 52 -16.20 -14.19 4.06
N ILE A 53 -15.84 -13.09 3.42
CA ILE A 53 -15.72 -12.96 1.98
C ILE A 53 -14.27 -12.72 1.61
N TYR A 54 -13.88 -13.06 0.38
CA TYR A 54 -12.57 -12.72 -0.15
C TYR A 54 -12.71 -11.72 -1.29
N ILE A 55 -11.79 -10.75 -1.32
CA ILE A 55 -11.76 -9.72 -2.36
C ILE A 55 -11.23 -10.34 -3.65
N ASN A 56 -11.94 -10.10 -4.75
CA ASN A 56 -11.52 -10.57 -6.08
C ASN A 56 -10.50 -9.61 -6.69
N THR A 57 -9.23 -9.82 -6.39
CA THR A 57 -8.13 -8.96 -6.86
C THR A 57 -7.67 -9.28 -8.29
N GLY A 58 -8.23 -10.36 -8.91
CA GLY A 58 -7.90 -10.76 -10.27
C GLY A 58 -6.58 -11.52 -10.39
N GLU A 59 -6.17 -11.71 -11.64
CA GLU A 59 -4.93 -12.40 -12.01
C GLU A 59 -3.87 -11.39 -12.51
N PRO A 60 -2.58 -11.70 -12.40
CA PRO A 60 -1.99 -12.94 -11.85
C PRO A 60 -2.06 -12.98 -10.31
N GLN A 61 -2.07 -14.17 -9.72
CA GLN A 61 -2.03 -14.33 -8.25
C GLN A 61 -0.69 -13.90 -7.64
N GLU A 62 0.40 -13.94 -8.41
CA GLU A 62 1.69 -13.39 -8.02
C GLU A 62 1.69 -11.86 -8.14
N GLN A 63 1.09 -11.22 -7.17
CA GLN A 63 0.98 -9.76 -7.03
C GLN A 63 1.09 -9.37 -5.56
N TYR A 64 1.42 -8.11 -5.33
CA TYR A 64 1.45 -7.56 -3.97
C TYR A 64 0.13 -6.81 -3.70
N LEU A 65 -0.52 -7.17 -2.59
CA LEU A 65 -1.71 -6.49 -2.08
C LEU A 65 -1.28 -5.62 -0.90
N THR A 66 -1.28 -4.31 -1.09
CA THR A 66 -0.76 -3.37 -0.09
C THR A 66 -1.66 -2.16 0.06
N ASN A 67 -1.41 -1.34 1.08
CA ASN A 67 -2.09 -0.08 1.33
C ASN A 67 -3.61 -0.22 1.43
N ILE A 68 -4.06 -1.21 2.20
CA ILE A 68 -5.49 -1.43 2.42
C ILE A 68 -6.05 -0.26 3.21
N SER A 69 -7.15 0.31 2.69
CA SER A 69 -7.91 1.34 3.38
C SER A 69 -9.39 1.06 3.30
N TRP A 70 -10.11 1.35 4.38
CA TRP A 70 -11.57 1.31 4.40
C TRP A 70 -12.13 2.63 3.89
N GLY A 71 -13.21 2.56 3.13
CA GLY A 71 -14.00 3.74 2.81
C GLY A 71 -14.75 4.28 4.02
N THR A 72 -15.15 5.54 3.98
CA THR A 72 -15.76 6.29 5.10
C THR A 72 -17.06 5.68 5.65
N GLN A 73 -17.73 4.77 4.93
CA GLN A 73 -18.98 4.12 5.35
C GLN A 73 -18.85 2.59 5.41
N ASP A 74 -17.64 2.06 5.46
CA ASP A 74 -17.34 0.61 5.50
C ASP A 74 -17.94 -0.21 4.33
N ARG A 75 -18.37 0.46 3.25
CA ARG A 75 -18.95 -0.18 2.06
C ARG A 75 -17.90 -0.63 1.07
N TYR A 76 -16.75 0.02 1.08
CA TYR A 76 -15.69 -0.18 0.12
C TYR A 76 -14.36 -0.44 0.81
N ILE A 77 -13.54 -1.24 0.14
CA ILE A 77 -12.13 -1.41 0.47
C ILE A 77 -11.31 -0.94 -0.73
N TYR A 78 -10.26 -0.21 -0.44
CA TYR A 78 -9.28 0.28 -1.41
C TYR A 78 -7.96 -0.46 -1.20
N ILE A 79 -7.35 -0.89 -2.29
CA ILE A 79 -6.12 -1.69 -2.27
C ILE A 79 -5.22 -1.22 -3.39
N ALA A 80 -3.95 -1.04 -3.09
CA ALA A 80 -2.90 -0.94 -4.09
C ALA A 80 -2.48 -2.34 -4.51
N VAL A 81 -2.78 -2.70 -5.75
CA VAL A 81 -2.35 -3.95 -6.39
C VAL A 81 -1.10 -3.63 -7.20
N LEU A 82 0.05 -4.14 -6.76
CA LEU A 82 1.34 -3.92 -7.40
C LEU A 82 1.77 -5.22 -8.10
N ASN A 83 2.22 -5.13 -9.34
CA ASN A 83 2.70 -6.28 -10.08
C ASN A 83 3.99 -6.87 -9.49
N ARG A 84 4.35 -8.10 -9.89
CA ARG A 84 5.52 -8.80 -9.38
C ARG A 84 6.84 -8.06 -9.65
N ASP A 85 6.94 -7.35 -10.79
CA ASP A 85 8.11 -6.55 -11.16
C ASP A 85 8.20 -5.23 -10.38
N GLN A 86 7.18 -4.91 -9.56
CA GLN A 86 7.10 -3.72 -8.71
C GLN A 86 7.22 -2.40 -9.47
N ASN A 87 6.76 -2.34 -10.70
CA ASN A 87 6.83 -1.16 -11.56
C ASN A 87 5.48 -0.68 -12.10
N HIS A 88 4.39 -1.40 -11.78
CA HIS A 88 3.04 -1.03 -12.17
C HIS A 88 2.06 -1.28 -11.02
N LEU A 89 1.51 -0.23 -10.48
CA LEU A 89 0.50 -0.21 -9.43
C LEU A 89 -0.85 0.16 -10.01
N LYS A 90 -1.90 -0.56 -9.59
CA LYS A 90 -3.31 -0.19 -9.77
C LYS A 90 -3.93 0.06 -8.41
N PHE A 91 -4.44 1.25 -8.19
CA PHE A 91 -5.18 1.54 -6.97
C PHE A 91 -6.67 1.28 -7.21
N ASN A 92 -7.16 0.21 -6.60
CA ASN A 92 -8.46 -0.38 -6.91
C ASN A 92 -9.44 -0.21 -5.75
N GLN A 93 -10.72 -0.04 -6.12
CA GLN A 93 -11.87 -0.05 -5.21
C GLN A 93 -12.63 -1.37 -5.36
N TYR A 94 -13.01 -1.95 -4.22
CA TYR A 94 -13.78 -3.18 -4.14
C TYR A 94 -14.98 -3.02 -3.20
N SER A 95 -16.03 -3.80 -3.42
CA SER A 95 -17.15 -3.92 -2.51
C SER A 95 -16.75 -4.71 -1.25
N ALA A 96 -16.95 -4.13 -0.08
CA ALA A 96 -16.72 -4.81 1.19
C ALA A 96 -17.85 -5.80 1.55
N ILE A 97 -18.94 -5.83 0.75
CA ILE A 97 -20.12 -6.67 1.00
C ILE A 97 -19.93 -8.06 0.38
N ASP A 98 -19.40 -8.11 -0.85
CA ASP A 98 -19.30 -9.33 -1.65
C ASP A 98 -17.91 -9.56 -2.27
N GLY A 99 -16.97 -8.62 -2.09
CA GLY A 99 -15.61 -8.71 -2.59
C GLY A 99 -15.44 -8.38 -4.07
N SER A 100 -16.50 -7.95 -4.76
CA SER A 100 -16.45 -7.66 -6.20
C SER A 100 -15.59 -6.43 -6.50
N PHE A 101 -14.89 -6.46 -7.63
CA PHE A 101 -14.17 -5.31 -8.17
C PHE A 101 -15.16 -4.24 -8.64
N ILE A 102 -14.91 -2.99 -8.27
CA ILE A 102 -15.73 -1.83 -8.68
C ILE A 102 -15.04 -1.08 -9.81
N LYS A 103 -13.84 -0.54 -9.53
CA LYS A 103 -13.06 0.24 -10.50
C LYS A 103 -11.60 0.37 -10.08
N THR A 104 -10.75 0.72 -11.03
CA THR A 104 -9.42 1.29 -10.77
C THR A 104 -9.55 2.81 -10.68
N LEU A 105 -9.07 3.40 -9.58
CA LEU A 105 -9.08 4.84 -9.40
C LEU A 105 -7.99 5.51 -10.23
N PHE A 106 -6.79 4.97 -10.14
CA PHE A 106 -5.64 5.42 -10.92
C PHE A 106 -4.58 4.32 -11.02
N GLU A 107 -3.61 4.54 -11.89
CA GLU A 107 -2.44 3.68 -12.05
C GLU A 107 -1.16 4.49 -11.89
N GLU A 108 -0.12 3.86 -11.36
CA GLU A 108 1.25 4.39 -11.37
C GLU A 108 2.16 3.40 -12.09
N LYS A 109 3.00 3.93 -12.98
CA LYS A 109 3.97 3.15 -13.73
C LYS A 109 5.33 3.86 -13.70
N SER A 110 6.38 3.07 -13.66
CA SER A 110 7.77 3.55 -13.69
C SER A 110 8.62 2.57 -14.51
N ASP A 111 9.64 3.08 -15.18
CA ASP A 111 10.63 2.24 -15.83
C ASP A 111 11.62 1.60 -14.82
N GLN A 112 11.58 2.05 -13.56
CA GLN A 112 12.40 1.53 -12.47
C GLN A 112 11.55 0.75 -11.48
N TYR A 113 10.86 1.44 -10.56
CA TYR A 113 10.00 0.85 -9.55
C TYR A 113 8.90 1.83 -9.10
N VAL A 114 7.85 1.28 -8.53
CA VAL A 114 6.79 2.01 -7.80
C VAL A 114 6.76 1.50 -6.37
N GLN A 115 6.88 2.39 -5.41
CA GLN A 115 7.02 2.04 -3.99
C GLN A 115 5.87 2.64 -3.16
N PRO A 116 4.73 1.96 -3.05
CA PRO A 116 3.59 2.42 -2.25
C PRO A 116 3.79 2.10 -0.78
N LEU A 117 4.44 2.98 -0.03
CA LEU A 117 4.77 2.78 1.38
C LEU A 117 3.65 3.17 2.35
N HIS A 118 2.69 3.96 1.89
CA HIS A 118 1.68 4.55 2.77
C HIS A 118 0.26 4.29 2.24
N ALA A 119 -0.64 3.95 3.14
CA ALA A 119 -2.06 3.85 2.83
C ALA A 119 -2.65 5.23 2.48
N MET A 120 -3.75 5.24 1.73
CA MET A 120 -4.50 6.48 1.50
C MET A 120 -5.09 6.99 2.81
N GLU A 121 -5.18 8.31 2.93
CA GLU A 121 -5.79 8.99 4.07
C GLU A 121 -6.98 9.82 3.62
N PHE A 122 -8.19 9.47 4.07
CA PHE A 122 -9.37 10.27 3.79
C PHE A 122 -9.29 11.61 4.54
N ILE A 123 -9.53 12.70 3.81
CA ILE A 123 -9.66 14.06 4.36
C ILE A 123 -11.12 14.55 4.33
N SER A 124 -11.96 13.91 3.54
CA SER A 124 -13.43 14.05 3.53
C SER A 124 -14.06 12.73 3.10
N ASP A 125 -15.39 12.69 2.95
CA ASP A 125 -16.11 11.48 2.50
C ASP A 125 -15.77 11.07 1.07
N ASP A 126 -15.32 12.00 0.24
CA ASP A 126 -15.09 11.79 -1.19
C ASP A 126 -13.69 12.18 -1.66
N THR A 127 -12.81 12.65 -0.77
CA THR A 127 -11.45 13.03 -1.10
C THR A 127 -10.42 12.41 -0.16
N PHE A 128 -9.26 12.07 -0.72
CA PHE A 128 -8.18 11.45 0.02
C PHE A 128 -6.79 11.92 -0.44
N LEU A 129 -5.84 11.81 0.45
CA LEU A 129 -4.42 11.98 0.17
C LEU A 129 -3.80 10.65 -0.19
N TRP A 130 -2.97 10.68 -1.23
CA TRP A 130 -2.10 9.61 -1.64
C TRP A 130 -0.66 10.09 -1.65
N ARG A 131 0.26 9.28 -1.12
CA ARG A 131 1.70 9.57 -1.17
C ARG A 131 2.33 8.82 -2.34
N SER A 132 3.19 9.50 -3.09
CA SER A 132 3.85 8.94 -4.25
C SER A 132 5.14 9.68 -4.59
N GLU A 133 6.13 8.94 -5.07
CA GLU A 133 7.41 9.47 -5.55
C GLU A 133 7.42 9.69 -7.08
N ARG A 134 6.25 9.71 -7.74
CA ARG A 134 6.13 9.78 -9.22
C ARG A 134 6.80 10.99 -9.87
N ASN A 135 7.08 12.04 -9.12
CA ASN A 135 7.79 13.24 -9.57
C ASN A 135 9.27 13.27 -9.11
N GLY A 136 9.77 12.16 -8.54
CA GLY A 136 11.13 12.01 -8.03
C GLY A 136 11.28 12.32 -6.53
N PHE A 137 10.22 12.75 -5.86
CA PHE A 137 10.18 13.03 -4.41
C PHE A 137 8.89 12.50 -3.81
N ASP A 138 8.96 12.02 -2.57
CA ASP A 138 7.75 11.64 -1.83
C ASP A 138 6.89 12.88 -1.58
N ASN A 139 5.70 12.88 -2.14
CA ASN A 139 4.80 14.02 -2.18
C ASN A 139 3.36 13.59 -1.92
N PHE A 140 2.51 14.53 -1.53
CA PHE A 140 1.08 14.32 -1.41
C PHE A 140 0.36 14.68 -2.71
N TYR A 141 -0.56 13.80 -3.08
CA TYR A 141 -1.48 13.97 -4.20
C TYR A 141 -2.91 13.88 -3.69
N LEU A 142 -3.71 14.89 -3.94
CA LEU A 142 -5.13 14.90 -3.58
C LEU A 142 -5.95 14.30 -4.71
N TYR A 143 -6.69 13.25 -4.39
CA TYR A 143 -7.61 12.58 -5.30
C TYR A 143 -9.04 12.62 -4.76
N ASN A 144 -10.02 12.54 -5.66
CA ASN A 144 -11.37 12.19 -5.26
C ASN A 144 -11.62 10.67 -5.41
N THR A 145 -12.69 10.18 -4.81
CA THR A 145 -13.09 8.76 -4.87
C THR A 145 -13.55 8.30 -6.26
N ASP A 146 -13.70 9.22 -7.23
CA ASP A 146 -13.88 8.86 -8.65
C ASP A 146 -12.56 8.52 -9.36
N GLY A 147 -11.44 8.78 -8.69
CA GLY A 147 -10.11 8.53 -9.23
C GLY A 147 -9.50 9.72 -9.96
N LYS A 148 -10.14 10.89 -9.87
CA LYS A 148 -9.60 12.10 -10.49
C LYS A 148 -8.57 12.76 -9.57
N LEU A 149 -7.38 13.02 -10.10
CA LEU A 149 -6.38 13.85 -9.45
C LEU A 149 -6.91 15.30 -9.36
N VAL A 150 -6.99 15.83 -8.13
CA VAL A 150 -7.41 17.21 -7.86
C VAL A 150 -6.22 18.15 -7.94
N LYS A 151 -5.16 17.84 -7.15
CA LYS A 151 -3.90 18.59 -7.16
C LYS A 151 -2.72 17.76 -6.62
N GLN A 152 -1.51 18.09 -7.05
CA GLN A 152 -0.30 17.81 -6.28
C GLN A 152 -0.22 18.87 -5.18
N VAL A 153 0.02 18.46 -3.94
CA VAL A 153 -0.09 19.34 -2.78
C VAL A 153 1.18 20.16 -2.57
N LEU A 154 2.36 19.51 -2.70
CA LEU A 154 3.63 20.17 -2.46
C LEU A 154 4.37 20.45 -3.77
N GLU A 155 5.11 21.55 -3.80
CA GLU A 155 6.08 21.82 -4.85
C GLU A 155 7.30 20.89 -4.76
N LYS A 156 8.17 20.91 -5.79
CA LYS A 156 9.20 19.88 -6.04
C LYS A 156 10.25 19.69 -4.95
N ASP A 157 10.43 20.59 -4.03
CA ASP A 157 11.60 20.58 -3.15
C ASP A 157 11.37 19.94 -1.78
N HIS A 158 10.22 19.31 -1.56
CA HIS A 158 9.90 18.64 -0.31
C HIS A 158 9.97 17.14 -0.48
N VAL A 159 10.71 16.47 0.40
CA VAL A 159 10.68 15.02 0.59
C VAL A 159 9.93 14.75 1.88
N VAL A 160 8.68 14.33 1.76
CA VAL A 160 7.83 14.08 2.93
C VAL A 160 8.43 12.91 3.72
N LYS A 161 8.64 13.14 5.02
CA LYS A 161 9.07 12.10 5.95
C LYS A 161 7.85 11.46 6.63
N ASP A 162 7.15 12.25 7.46
CA ASP A 162 6.01 11.77 8.23
C ASP A 162 4.78 12.66 8.00
N TYR A 163 3.61 12.03 7.97
CA TYR A 163 2.31 12.69 7.95
C TYR A 163 1.72 12.67 9.35
N TYR A 164 1.23 13.82 9.83
CA TYR A 164 0.68 13.97 11.18
C TYR A 164 -0.82 14.16 11.22
N GLY A 165 -1.43 14.45 10.10
CA GLY A 165 -2.88 14.57 10.01
C GLY A 165 -3.37 15.75 9.16
N TYR A 166 -4.69 15.83 9.08
CA TYR A 166 -5.44 16.90 8.39
C TYR A 166 -6.41 17.55 9.35
N ASN A 167 -6.42 18.87 9.41
CA ASN A 167 -7.34 19.63 10.24
C ASN A 167 -7.53 21.05 9.69
N ASN A 168 -8.77 21.55 9.64
CA ASN A 168 -9.11 22.89 9.17
C ASN A 168 -8.46 23.24 7.82
N ASP A 169 -8.61 22.38 6.83
CA ASP A 169 -8.07 22.51 5.47
C ASP A 169 -6.53 22.52 5.39
N ASN A 170 -5.85 22.18 6.49
CA ASN A 170 -4.40 22.10 6.53
C ASN A 170 -3.91 20.66 6.68
N ILE A 171 -2.85 20.35 5.96
CA ILE A 171 -2.07 19.11 6.07
C ILE A 171 -0.83 19.40 6.91
N TYR A 172 -0.61 18.60 7.95
CA TYR A 172 0.56 18.69 8.83
C TYR A 172 1.50 17.53 8.56
N PHE A 173 2.76 17.83 8.30
CA PHE A 173 3.76 16.84 7.95
C PHE A 173 5.17 17.27 8.34
N SER A 174 6.12 16.37 8.32
CA SER A 174 7.54 16.67 8.34
C SER A 174 8.19 16.38 6.99
N SER A 175 9.23 17.10 6.68
CA SER A 175 10.04 16.92 5.48
C SER A 175 11.53 17.00 5.85
N PHE A 176 12.35 16.27 5.11
CA PHE A 176 13.80 16.43 5.24
C PHE A 176 14.24 17.83 4.79
N THR A 177 15.24 18.37 5.47
CA THR A 177 15.93 19.59 5.03
C THR A 177 16.67 19.35 3.70
N LYS A 178 17.03 20.42 2.98
CA LYS A 178 17.69 20.30 1.66
C LYS A 178 19.02 19.54 1.69
N ASP A 179 19.73 19.56 2.82
CA ASP A 179 20.95 18.81 3.04
C ASP A 179 20.71 17.35 3.50
N GLY A 180 19.45 16.98 3.76
CA GLY A 180 19.05 15.64 4.21
C GLY A 180 19.43 15.33 5.66
N LEU A 181 20.01 16.25 6.41
CA LEU A 181 20.53 16.03 7.77
C LEU A 181 19.56 16.42 8.88
N GLY A 182 18.57 17.23 8.54
CA GLY A 182 17.55 17.71 9.48
C GLY A 182 16.15 17.35 9.04
N VAL A 183 15.17 17.66 9.89
CA VAL A 183 13.75 17.49 9.64
C VAL A 183 13.02 18.73 10.11
N ASP A 184 12.23 19.33 9.25
CA ASP A 184 11.38 20.47 9.53
C ASP A 184 9.90 20.06 9.59
N LEU A 185 9.14 20.78 10.42
CA LEU A 185 7.68 20.65 10.49
C LEU A 185 7.02 21.66 9.55
N TRP A 186 6.02 21.19 8.81
CA TRP A 186 5.33 21.97 7.80
C TRP A 186 3.83 21.90 7.96
N MET A 187 3.19 22.94 7.48
CA MET A 187 1.74 23.01 7.29
C MET A 187 1.48 23.58 5.91
N VAL A 188 0.55 22.95 5.17
CA VAL A 188 0.10 23.39 3.84
C VAL A 188 -1.43 23.31 3.75
N SER A 189 -2.06 24.31 3.10
CA SER A 189 -3.50 24.40 2.86
C SER A 189 -3.90 23.91 1.44
#